data_40653103648be9283624a907913ad76a
#
_entry.id   40653103648be9283624a907913ad76a
#
_cell.length_a   1.000
_cell.length_b   1.000
_cell.length_c   1.000
_cell.angle_alpha   90.00
_cell.angle_beta   90.00
_cell.angle_gamma   90.00
#
_symmetry.space_group_name_H-M   'P 1'
#
loop_
_entity.id
_entity.type
_entity.pdbx_description
1 polymer ?
#
loop_
_entity_poly.entity_id
_entity_poly.type
_entity_poly.pdbx_seq_one_letter_code
_entity_poly.pdbx_strand_id
1 'polypeptide(L)'
;MPASADTHIHCHAWRPLASLPVAKTAAILPLTFRWESPLLPFEPADQFLQRQKKLAEIEARGHEAYPHRFDWTDTPEEIFEKYGSADATTLETAKPAVRVAGRILALRVHGKAGFAHLYGSGKRLQIYVKLDNVGAKSYELFQLLDLGDLIGVAGHLFRTKTGELTVWVTGVTLLSKALLPLPEKWHGLSDVEIRYRQRHLDLLSNERARGIFIRRAQIVRELRRFFNARGYIEVETPMMQPIPGGAAARPFVTHHNALDLDLYLRIAPELFLKRLVVGGLDRVYEINRNFRNEGISTSHNPEFTMLEFYEAYSDYHDLMKLNEELFASLAKEVTGSTFVKYGEHEIDFSKFQRLSMREAVCRHWPAGAAPAPTLAELAASGGPPAAGQRYNAWATSSGREPLLGLESMKDGEITGLLFETFAESQLIQPTILYDYPTDISPLSKCRKDDPSLVERFEIYVAGMELGNAFSELNDPIEQERRFREQVEAGGEEAPREVDMDYIRALAHGMPPAAGEGIGIDRLTMLFTDTHSIREVILFPLLRPEAPSQAAAAAGASNSTEQDSGEKK
;
A
#
# COMPACT_ATOMS: atom_id res chain seq x y z
N MET A 1 42.66 38.05 13.42
CA MET A 1 42.97 37.39 14.70
C MET A 1 41.90 37.74 15.71
N PRO A 2 41.56 36.82 16.58
CA PRO A 2 41.02 35.47 16.41
C PRO A 2 39.71 35.32 17.19
N ALA A 3 38.95 34.29 16.99
CA ALA A 3 38.90 33.15 17.92
C ALA A 3 37.92 32.09 17.35
N SER A 4 38.44 30.91 17.16
CA SER A 4 37.70 29.68 16.91
C SER A 4 36.86 29.32 18.13
N ALA A 5 35.59 29.03 17.93
CA ALA A 5 34.76 28.34 18.90
C ALA A 5 34.39 26.95 18.33
N ASP A 6 35.15 25.95 18.77
CA ASP A 6 34.85 24.54 18.59
C ASP A 6 33.60 24.19 19.38
N THR A 7 32.51 23.88 18.68
CA THR A 7 31.33 23.29 19.28
C THR A 7 31.46 21.76 19.19
N HIS A 8 31.97 21.14 20.23
CA HIS A 8 31.93 19.70 20.42
C HIS A 8 30.48 19.22 20.62
N ILE A 9 29.98 18.46 19.63
CA ILE A 9 28.77 17.66 19.79
C ILE A 9 29.12 16.51 20.73
N HIS A 10 28.62 16.55 21.96
CA HIS A 10 28.71 15.44 22.90
C HIS A 10 27.78 14.32 22.49
N CYS A 11 28.30 13.27 21.83
CA CYS A 11 27.69 11.98 21.82
C CYS A 11 27.66 11.43 23.24
N HIS A 12 26.48 11.34 23.86
CA HIS A 12 26.28 10.59 25.09
C HIS A 12 26.57 9.12 24.87
N ALA A 13 27.74 8.68 25.29
CA ALA A 13 28.09 7.27 25.36
C ALA A 13 27.17 6.53 26.32
N TRP A 14 26.64 5.43 25.90
CA TRP A 14 25.95 4.45 26.73
C TRP A 14 26.84 4.04 27.89
N ARG A 15 26.41 4.28 29.13
CA ARG A 15 27.09 3.74 30.31
C ARG A 15 26.83 2.23 30.38
N PRO A 16 27.86 1.40 30.54
CA PRO A 16 27.66 -0.02 30.81
C PRO A 16 27.05 -0.20 32.21
N LEU A 17 26.00 -0.98 32.32
CA LEU A 17 25.42 -1.44 33.57
C LEU A 17 26.51 -2.18 34.36
N ALA A 18 26.62 -1.84 35.64
CA ALA A 18 27.57 -2.39 36.58
C ALA A 18 27.50 -3.93 36.63
N SER A 19 28.67 -4.55 36.59
CA SER A 19 28.89 -5.99 36.73
C SER A 19 28.30 -6.52 38.02
N LEU A 20 27.30 -7.41 37.94
CA LEU A 20 26.89 -8.28 39.03
C LEU A 20 27.93 -9.41 39.18
N PRO A 21 28.21 -9.88 40.40
CA PRO A 21 29.25 -10.88 40.67
C PRO A 21 28.88 -12.24 40.10
N VAL A 22 29.83 -12.84 39.39
CA VAL A 22 29.76 -14.20 38.85
C VAL A 22 29.69 -15.18 40.03
N ALA A 23 28.50 -15.77 40.25
CA ALA A 23 28.33 -16.93 41.11
C ALA A 23 28.87 -18.17 40.41
N LYS A 24 29.68 -18.92 41.13
CA LYS A 24 30.39 -20.14 40.74
C LYS A 24 29.44 -21.22 40.18
N THR A 25 29.88 -21.81 39.07
CA THR A 25 29.54 -23.13 38.52
C THR A 25 28.47 -23.92 39.26
N ALA A 26 27.23 -23.87 38.76
CA ALA A 26 26.25 -24.91 38.96
C ALA A 26 26.20 -25.77 37.68
N ALA A 27 26.24 -27.08 37.86
CA ALA A 27 26.21 -28.07 36.80
C ALA A 27 25.03 -27.82 35.85
N ILE A 28 25.32 -27.76 34.55
CA ILE A 28 24.31 -27.73 33.49
C ILE A 28 23.66 -29.14 33.49
N LEU A 29 22.54 -29.27 34.22
CA LEU A 29 21.58 -30.32 33.95
C LEU A 29 20.94 -30.05 32.59
N PRO A 30 20.82 -31.06 31.72
CA PRO A 30 20.09 -30.89 30.48
C PRO A 30 18.62 -30.61 30.86
N LEU A 31 18.19 -29.36 30.65
CA LEU A 31 16.78 -29.00 30.69
C LEU A 31 16.11 -29.70 29.50
N THR A 32 15.69 -30.96 29.74
CA THR A 32 14.65 -31.58 28.92
C THR A 32 13.36 -30.81 29.21
N PHE A 33 13.17 -29.72 28.46
CA PHE A 33 11.88 -29.06 28.41
C PHE A 33 10.89 -30.04 27.77
N ARG A 34 10.19 -30.82 28.61
CA ARG A 34 8.96 -31.50 28.20
C ARG A 34 7.93 -30.40 27.98
N TRP A 35 7.68 -30.08 26.71
CA TRP A 35 6.47 -29.40 26.32
C TRP A 35 5.28 -30.33 26.58
N GLU A 36 4.74 -30.31 27.80
CA GLU A 36 3.38 -30.79 28.04
C GLU A 36 2.45 -29.71 27.42
N SER A 37 1.79 -30.12 26.39
CA SER A 37 1.06 -29.37 25.43
C SER A 37 -0.09 -28.54 25.99
N PRO A 38 -0.06 -27.21 25.96
CA PRO A 38 -1.24 -26.48 25.55
C PRO A 38 -1.25 -26.42 24.04
N LEU A 39 -2.41 -26.61 23.40
CA LEU A 39 -2.71 -26.52 21.99
C LEU A 39 -1.64 -25.77 21.18
N LEU A 40 -0.89 -26.49 20.34
CA LEU A 40 0.10 -25.86 19.47
C LEU A 40 -0.65 -24.82 18.64
N PRO A 41 -0.19 -23.56 18.60
CA PRO A 41 -0.89 -22.49 17.87
C PRO A 41 -0.75 -22.64 16.34
N PHE A 42 -0.24 -23.81 15.89
CA PHE A 42 0.11 -24.06 14.49
C PHE A 42 -0.72 -25.20 13.91
N GLU A 43 -1.45 -24.91 12.85
CA GLU A 43 -2.19 -25.92 12.08
C GLU A 43 -1.54 -26.12 10.70
N PRO A 44 -1.44 -27.36 10.18
CA PRO A 44 -1.82 -28.61 10.84
C PRO A 44 -0.77 -29.10 11.85
N ALA A 45 -1.20 -29.37 13.08
CA ALA A 45 -0.32 -29.69 14.22
C ALA A 45 0.49 -30.99 14.02
N ASP A 46 -0.07 -32.00 13.39
CA ASP A 46 0.58 -33.28 13.11
C ASP A 46 1.78 -33.10 12.16
N GLN A 47 1.64 -32.30 11.10
CA GLN A 47 2.72 -31.99 10.18
C GLN A 47 3.80 -31.14 10.83
N PHE A 48 3.43 -30.17 11.66
CA PHE A 48 4.38 -29.39 12.44
C PHE A 48 5.25 -30.30 13.31
N LEU A 49 4.64 -31.20 14.09
CA LEU A 49 5.36 -32.13 14.98
C LEU A 49 6.26 -33.11 14.20
N GLN A 50 5.80 -33.60 13.04
CA GLN A 50 6.60 -34.46 12.17
C GLN A 50 7.83 -33.73 11.64
N ARG A 51 7.68 -32.50 11.19
CA ARG A 51 8.80 -31.70 10.67
C ARG A 51 9.76 -31.26 11.77
N GLN A 52 9.25 -31.01 12.99
CA GLN A 52 10.09 -30.77 14.15
C GLN A 52 10.95 -31.98 14.51
N LYS A 53 10.42 -33.22 14.42
CA LYS A 53 11.22 -34.44 14.58
C LYS A 53 12.31 -34.55 13.53
N LYS A 54 12.02 -34.28 12.25
CA LYS A 54 13.02 -34.25 11.18
C LYS A 54 14.09 -33.18 11.41
N LEU A 55 13.71 -32.00 11.93
CA LEU A 55 14.67 -30.96 12.30
C LEU A 55 15.66 -31.47 13.35
N ALA A 56 15.18 -32.10 14.44
CA ALA A 56 16.04 -32.69 15.48
C ALA A 56 16.96 -33.78 14.90
N GLU A 57 16.48 -34.59 13.94
CA GLU A 57 17.28 -35.60 13.26
C GLU A 57 18.39 -34.97 12.38
N ILE A 58 18.10 -33.89 11.68
CA ILE A 58 19.06 -33.12 10.87
C ILE A 58 20.19 -32.57 11.76
N GLU A 59 19.82 -31.98 12.91
CA GLU A 59 20.77 -31.44 13.89
C GLU A 59 21.63 -32.54 14.52
N ALA A 60 21.02 -33.67 14.88
CA ALA A 60 21.73 -34.83 15.44
C ALA A 60 22.76 -35.42 14.45
N ARG A 61 22.58 -35.25 13.15
CA ARG A 61 23.53 -35.61 12.09
C ARG A 61 24.63 -34.55 11.86
N GLY A 62 24.65 -33.50 12.68
CA GLY A 62 25.66 -32.44 12.64
C GLY A 62 25.50 -31.49 11.47
N HIS A 63 24.26 -31.23 11.02
CA HIS A 63 23.93 -30.14 10.12
C HIS A 63 23.41 -28.95 10.94
N GLU A 64 23.86 -27.76 10.61
CA GLU A 64 23.30 -26.53 11.13
C GLU A 64 21.95 -26.25 10.44
N ALA A 65 20.89 -26.09 11.23
CA ALA A 65 19.54 -25.95 10.69
C ALA A 65 19.20 -24.52 10.29
N TYR A 66 19.84 -23.52 10.93
CA TYR A 66 19.59 -22.08 10.73
C TYR A 66 20.91 -21.33 10.71
N PRO A 67 21.75 -21.50 9.67
CA PRO A 67 23.04 -20.82 9.55
C PRO A 67 22.85 -19.32 9.43
N HIS A 68 23.79 -18.56 10.00
CA HIS A 68 23.78 -17.09 9.93
C HIS A 68 24.03 -16.55 8.52
N ARG A 69 24.66 -17.31 7.65
CA ARG A 69 25.06 -16.86 6.32
C ARG A 69 25.14 -18.02 5.33
N PHE A 70 24.85 -17.72 4.09
CA PHE A 70 25.16 -18.56 2.92
C PHE A 70 25.76 -17.69 1.82
N ASP A 71 26.94 -18.04 1.36
CA ASP A 71 27.63 -17.28 0.31
C ASP A 71 27.11 -17.74 -1.06
N TRP A 72 26.09 -17.07 -1.55
CA TRP A 72 25.54 -17.27 -2.88
C TRP A 72 26.29 -16.43 -3.93
N THR A 73 26.28 -16.86 -5.21
CA THR A 73 26.88 -16.13 -6.34
C THR A 73 25.83 -15.54 -7.26
N ASP A 74 24.73 -16.25 -7.46
CA ASP A 74 23.67 -15.87 -8.40
C ASP A 74 22.30 -16.23 -7.81
N THR A 75 21.31 -15.41 -8.12
CA THR A 75 19.90 -15.75 -7.92
C THR A 75 19.40 -16.65 -9.06
N PRO A 76 18.29 -17.39 -8.88
CA PRO A 76 17.68 -18.12 -9.99
C PRO A 76 17.37 -17.23 -11.20
N GLU A 77 16.94 -15.99 -11.01
CA GLU A 77 16.65 -15.04 -12.07
C GLU A 77 17.91 -14.69 -12.88
N GLU A 78 18.99 -14.29 -12.20
CA GLU A 78 20.27 -13.98 -12.85
C GLU A 78 20.86 -15.19 -13.61
N ILE A 79 20.66 -16.42 -13.11
CA ILE A 79 21.05 -17.63 -13.82
C ILE A 79 20.27 -17.76 -15.14
N PHE A 80 18.96 -17.51 -15.14
CA PHE A 80 18.18 -17.53 -16.37
C PHE A 80 18.53 -16.40 -17.33
N GLU A 81 18.83 -15.20 -16.83
CA GLU A 81 19.30 -14.09 -17.66
C GLU A 81 20.63 -14.39 -18.34
N LYS A 82 21.61 -14.93 -17.59
CA LYS A 82 22.95 -15.21 -18.09
C LYS A 82 23.02 -16.46 -18.96
N TYR A 83 22.30 -17.52 -18.62
CA TYR A 83 22.47 -18.87 -19.20
C TYR A 83 21.17 -19.46 -19.76
N GLY A 84 20.05 -18.75 -19.71
CA GLY A 84 18.76 -19.26 -20.18
C GLY A 84 18.74 -19.64 -21.67
N SER A 85 19.50 -18.96 -22.51
CA SER A 85 19.66 -19.25 -23.95
C SER A 85 20.84 -20.19 -24.30
N ALA A 86 21.77 -20.49 -23.34
CA ALA A 86 22.92 -21.33 -23.60
C ALA A 86 22.50 -22.78 -23.90
N ASP A 87 23.08 -23.41 -24.92
CA ASP A 87 22.83 -24.80 -25.28
C ASP A 87 23.55 -25.78 -24.33
N ALA A 88 23.23 -27.08 -24.48
CA ALA A 88 23.81 -28.13 -23.65
C ALA A 88 25.32 -28.24 -23.82
N THR A 89 25.84 -28.14 -25.05
CA THR A 89 27.26 -28.25 -25.38
C THR A 89 28.08 -27.12 -24.77
N THR A 90 27.57 -25.91 -24.84
CA THR A 90 28.18 -24.72 -24.23
C THR A 90 28.28 -24.88 -22.71
N LEU A 91 27.20 -25.31 -22.04
CA LEU A 91 27.19 -25.51 -20.59
C LEU A 91 28.08 -26.71 -20.16
N GLU A 92 28.11 -27.78 -20.94
CA GLU A 92 28.96 -28.95 -20.65
C GLU A 92 30.46 -28.64 -20.75
N THR A 93 30.83 -27.78 -21.71
CA THR A 93 32.20 -27.32 -21.89
C THR A 93 32.62 -26.32 -20.82
N ALA A 94 31.78 -25.29 -20.56
CA ALA A 94 32.12 -24.20 -19.65
C ALA A 94 31.92 -24.56 -18.16
N LYS A 95 30.98 -25.46 -17.86
CA LYS A 95 30.56 -25.85 -16.50
C LYS A 95 30.47 -24.67 -15.53
N PRO A 96 29.64 -23.64 -15.82
CA PRO A 96 29.59 -22.47 -14.98
C PRO A 96 29.30 -22.85 -13.53
N ALA A 97 30.22 -22.54 -12.63
CA ALA A 97 30.04 -22.80 -11.20
C ALA A 97 29.05 -21.78 -10.59
N VAL A 98 28.12 -22.28 -9.82
CA VAL A 98 27.09 -21.44 -9.16
C VAL A 98 26.89 -21.88 -7.71
N ARG A 99 26.55 -20.91 -6.87
CA ARG A 99 26.04 -21.13 -5.51
C ARG A 99 24.70 -20.39 -5.40
N VAL A 100 23.61 -21.14 -5.33
CA VAL A 100 22.26 -20.58 -5.40
C VAL A 100 21.45 -21.02 -4.19
N ALA A 101 20.66 -20.10 -3.65
CA ALA A 101 19.71 -20.38 -2.58
C ALA A 101 18.28 -20.29 -3.08
N GLY A 102 17.39 -21.08 -2.48
CA GLY A 102 15.97 -21.01 -2.83
C GLY A 102 15.10 -21.91 -1.96
N ARG A 103 13.80 -21.71 -2.09
CA ARG A 103 12.77 -22.52 -1.41
C ARG A 103 12.41 -23.73 -2.27
N ILE A 104 12.36 -24.90 -1.66
CA ILE A 104 11.95 -26.14 -2.34
C ILE A 104 10.44 -26.09 -2.63
N LEU A 105 10.08 -26.08 -3.92
CA LEU A 105 8.69 -26.16 -4.36
C LEU A 105 8.30 -27.51 -4.94
N ALA A 106 9.30 -28.32 -5.36
CA ALA A 106 9.11 -29.69 -5.79
C ALA A 106 10.31 -30.52 -5.36
N LEU A 107 10.08 -31.74 -4.94
CA LEU A 107 11.09 -32.67 -4.49
C LEU A 107 10.73 -34.08 -4.97
N ARG A 108 11.66 -34.75 -5.67
CA ARG A 108 11.51 -36.12 -6.14
C ARG A 108 12.81 -36.87 -5.85
N VAL A 109 12.78 -37.81 -4.93
CA VAL A 109 13.94 -38.61 -4.56
C VAL A 109 13.72 -40.04 -5.03
N HIS A 110 14.69 -40.62 -5.79
CA HIS A 110 14.65 -41.98 -6.29
C HIS A 110 15.99 -42.65 -6.07
N GLY A 111 16.07 -43.62 -5.15
CA GLY A 111 17.27 -44.38 -4.85
C GLY A 111 18.44 -43.46 -4.45
N LYS A 112 19.48 -43.38 -5.32
CA LYS A 112 20.73 -42.64 -5.09
C LYS A 112 20.77 -41.25 -5.77
N ALA A 113 19.63 -40.78 -6.29
CA ALA A 113 19.55 -39.49 -6.98
C ALA A 113 18.19 -38.83 -6.74
N GLY A 114 18.12 -37.53 -6.93
CA GLY A 114 16.86 -36.77 -6.83
C GLY A 114 16.92 -35.46 -7.59
N PHE A 115 15.74 -34.94 -7.87
CA PHE A 115 15.51 -33.62 -8.44
C PHE A 115 14.69 -32.79 -7.49
N ALA A 116 15.01 -31.51 -7.42
CA ALA A 116 14.14 -30.54 -6.76
C ALA A 116 14.06 -29.25 -7.59
N HIS A 117 13.01 -28.46 -7.36
CA HIS A 117 12.92 -27.12 -7.91
C HIS A 117 13.06 -26.11 -6.78
N LEU A 118 14.08 -25.27 -6.90
CA LEU A 118 14.30 -24.12 -6.02
C LEU A 118 13.58 -22.89 -6.58
N TYR A 119 12.90 -22.19 -5.72
CA TYR A 119 12.25 -20.94 -6.06
C TYR A 119 12.95 -19.79 -5.35
N GLY A 120 13.38 -18.81 -6.12
CA GLY A 120 14.00 -17.57 -5.64
C GLY A 120 13.88 -16.48 -6.70
N SER A 121 13.79 -15.22 -6.31
CA SER A 121 13.69 -14.06 -7.20
C SER A 121 12.69 -14.21 -8.35
N GLY A 122 11.55 -14.88 -8.08
CA GLY A 122 10.50 -15.05 -9.10
C GLY A 122 10.69 -16.18 -10.09
N LYS A 123 11.78 -16.92 -10.04
CA LYS A 123 12.09 -18.01 -10.98
C LYS A 123 12.22 -19.35 -10.27
N ARG A 124 11.90 -20.42 -11.01
CA ARG A 124 12.11 -21.80 -10.58
C ARG A 124 13.35 -22.36 -11.29
N LEU A 125 14.32 -22.81 -10.51
CA LEU A 125 15.55 -23.43 -11.03
C LEU A 125 15.57 -24.89 -10.59
N GLN A 126 15.76 -25.81 -11.54
CA GLN A 126 15.90 -27.22 -11.23
C GLN A 126 17.29 -27.51 -10.67
N ILE A 127 17.36 -28.40 -9.69
CA ILE A 127 18.62 -28.96 -9.17
C ILE A 127 18.58 -30.47 -9.29
N TYR A 128 19.74 -31.05 -9.55
CA TYR A 128 19.99 -32.51 -9.59
C TYR A 128 21.00 -32.89 -8.53
N VAL A 129 20.59 -33.72 -7.59
CA VAL A 129 21.39 -34.20 -6.46
C VAL A 129 21.66 -35.69 -6.63
N LYS A 130 22.94 -36.12 -6.65
CA LYS A 130 23.32 -37.52 -6.74
C LYS A 130 24.27 -37.87 -5.60
N LEU A 131 24.02 -39.00 -4.92
CA LEU A 131 24.81 -39.47 -3.79
C LEU A 131 26.33 -39.45 -4.04
N ASP A 132 26.77 -39.97 -5.20
CA ASP A 132 28.16 -40.04 -5.57
C ASP A 132 28.84 -38.67 -5.68
N ASN A 133 28.07 -37.60 -5.92
CA ASN A 133 28.59 -36.24 -6.15
C ASN A 133 28.59 -35.40 -4.85
N VAL A 134 27.57 -35.55 -4.02
CA VAL A 134 27.43 -34.73 -2.80
C VAL A 134 27.95 -35.43 -1.54
N GLY A 135 28.21 -36.74 -1.62
CA GLY A 135 28.61 -37.57 -0.51
C GLY A 135 27.44 -37.98 0.41
N ALA A 136 27.66 -38.97 1.26
CA ALA A 136 26.64 -39.59 2.10
C ALA A 136 25.96 -38.55 3.01
N LYS A 137 26.72 -37.73 3.73
CA LYS A 137 26.21 -36.74 4.68
C LYS A 137 25.24 -35.74 4.03
N SER A 138 25.60 -35.15 2.91
CA SER A 138 24.74 -34.18 2.20
C SER A 138 23.53 -34.86 1.54
N TYR A 139 23.68 -36.13 1.11
CA TYR A 139 22.55 -36.87 0.54
C TYR A 139 21.53 -37.29 1.59
N GLU A 140 21.96 -37.67 2.77
CA GLU A 140 21.07 -37.91 3.92
C GLU A 140 20.30 -36.65 4.33
N LEU A 141 20.95 -35.48 4.34
CA LEU A 141 20.26 -34.22 4.53
C LEU A 141 19.18 -34.03 3.46
N PHE A 142 19.52 -34.24 2.17
CA PHE A 142 18.59 -34.07 1.07
C PHE A 142 17.34 -34.97 1.18
N GLN A 143 17.48 -36.16 1.74
CA GLN A 143 16.35 -37.09 1.97
C GLN A 143 15.43 -36.66 3.12
N LEU A 144 15.92 -35.84 4.06
CA LEU A 144 15.14 -35.32 5.22
C LEU A 144 14.43 -34.00 4.90
N LEU A 145 14.72 -33.40 3.74
CA LEU A 145 14.10 -32.13 3.33
C LEU A 145 12.62 -32.31 3.01
N ASP A 146 11.86 -31.23 3.22
CA ASP A 146 10.45 -31.14 2.90
C ASP A 146 10.18 -29.99 1.91
N LEU A 147 9.01 -30.02 1.29
CA LEU A 147 8.51 -28.87 0.53
C LEU A 147 8.40 -27.66 1.45
N GLY A 148 8.92 -26.54 0.99
CA GLY A 148 8.97 -25.30 1.76
C GLY A 148 10.32 -25.02 2.42
N ASP A 149 11.18 -26.02 2.60
CA ASP A 149 12.53 -25.80 3.15
C ASP A 149 13.32 -24.82 2.27
N LEU A 150 14.11 -23.97 2.92
CA LEU A 150 15.08 -23.12 2.25
C LEU A 150 16.43 -23.81 2.27
N ILE A 151 17.03 -24.00 1.10
CA ILE A 151 18.36 -24.61 0.98
C ILE A 151 19.27 -23.76 0.10
N GLY A 152 20.56 -23.89 0.35
CA GLY A 152 21.63 -23.44 -0.52
C GLY A 152 22.29 -24.64 -1.20
N VAL A 153 22.59 -24.51 -2.48
CA VAL A 153 23.32 -25.53 -3.24
C VAL A 153 24.53 -24.92 -3.93
N ALA A 154 25.62 -25.69 -3.98
CA ALA A 154 26.77 -25.39 -4.80
C ALA A 154 26.88 -26.43 -5.93
N GLY A 155 27.32 -26.03 -7.11
CA GLY A 155 27.44 -26.91 -8.23
C GLY A 155 27.78 -26.19 -9.52
N HIS A 156 27.49 -26.82 -10.66
CA HIS A 156 27.64 -26.23 -11.98
C HIS A 156 26.38 -26.42 -12.83
N LEU A 157 26.16 -25.52 -13.78
CA LEU A 157 25.01 -25.57 -14.67
C LEU A 157 25.17 -26.61 -15.78
N PHE A 158 24.10 -27.30 -16.12
CA PHE A 158 23.96 -28.16 -17.27
C PHE A 158 22.51 -28.17 -17.79
N ARG A 159 22.28 -28.80 -18.95
CA ARG A 159 20.94 -29.09 -19.41
C ARG A 159 20.64 -30.57 -19.31
N THR A 160 19.44 -30.88 -18.83
CA THR A 160 18.93 -32.27 -18.83
C THR A 160 18.68 -32.75 -20.27
N LYS A 161 18.44 -34.06 -20.45
CA LYS A 161 18.04 -34.62 -21.76
C LYS A 161 16.77 -33.99 -22.33
N THR A 162 15.92 -33.45 -21.47
CA THR A 162 14.68 -32.71 -21.86
C THR A 162 14.91 -31.22 -22.09
N GLY A 163 16.17 -30.75 -22.00
CA GLY A 163 16.54 -29.36 -22.24
C GLY A 163 16.39 -28.41 -21.04
N GLU A 164 16.00 -28.90 -19.86
CA GLU A 164 15.80 -28.07 -18.69
C GLU A 164 17.14 -27.61 -18.07
N LEU A 165 17.29 -26.29 -17.84
CA LEU A 165 18.45 -25.69 -17.17
C LEU A 165 18.47 -26.13 -15.70
N THR A 166 19.57 -26.77 -15.29
CA THR A 166 19.66 -27.50 -14.03
C THR A 166 21.02 -27.28 -13.37
N VAL A 167 21.05 -27.21 -12.04
CA VAL A 167 22.32 -27.24 -11.28
C VAL A 167 22.67 -28.70 -10.98
N TRP A 168 23.85 -29.15 -11.44
CA TRP A 168 24.47 -30.37 -11.00
C TRP A 168 25.14 -30.14 -9.65
N VAL A 169 24.49 -30.62 -8.59
CA VAL A 169 24.84 -30.26 -7.22
C VAL A 169 26.05 -31.04 -6.73
N THR A 170 26.99 -30.33 -6.10
CA THR A 170 28.17 -30.88 -5.40
C THR A 170 28.11 -30.66 -3.88
N GLY A 171 27.23 -29.78 -3.38
CA GLY A 171 27.04 -29.53 -1.96
C GLY A 171 25.62 -28.99 -1.67
N VAL A 172 25.04 -29.43 -0.56
CA VAL A 172 23.73 -29.01 -0.08
C VAL A 172 23.86 -28.47 1.36
N THR A 173 23.25 -27.33 1.63
CA THR A 173 23.21 -26.71 2.95
C THR A 173 21.75 -26.39 3.28
N LEU A 174 21.27 -26.80 4.44
CA LEU A 174 19.97 -26.34 4.97
C LEU A 174 20.13 -24.89 5.45
N LEU A 175 19.24 -24.01 5.02
CA LEU A 175 19.24 -22.59 5.43
C LEU A 175 18.11 -22.27 6.41
N SER A 176 16.96 -22.95 6.23
CA SER A 176 15.83 -22.83 7.15
C SER A 176 14.86 -23.98 6.94
N LYS A 177 14.50 -24.67 8.01
CA LYS A 177 13.47 -25.70 8.01
C LYS A 177 12.08 -25.09 8.04
N ALA A 178 11.24 -25.42 7.06
CA ALA A 178 9.83 -25.05 7.05
C ALA A 178 9.04 -26.01 7.95
N LEU A 179 8.62 -25.56 9.11
CA LEU A 179 7.86 -26.41 10.06
C LEU A 179 6.38 -26.54 9.69
N LEU A 180 5.84 -25.59 8.92
CA LEU A 180 4.50 -25.66 8.35
C LEU A 180 4.53 -25.98 6.86
N PRO A 181 3.55 -26.72 6.33
CA PRO A 181 3.45 -26.97 4.89
C PRO A 181 3.13 -25.70 4.11
N LEU A 182 3.56 -25.66 2.87
CA LEU A 182 3.06 -24.67 1.93
C LEU A 182 1.61 -25.00 1.52
N PRO A 183 0.79 -24.01 1.17
CA PRO A 183 -0.54 -24.24 0.60
C PRO A 183 -0.47 -25.17 -0.63
N GLU A 184 -1.49 -25.99 -0.83
CA GLU A 184 -1.53 -26.89 -1.97
C GLU A 184 -1.49 -26.13 -3.30
N LYS A 185 -0.58 -26.53 -4.20
CA LYS A 185 -0.25 -25.81 -5.44
C LYS A 185 -1.41 -25.64 -6.43
N TRP A 186 -2.40 -26.51 -6.39
CA TRP A 186 -3.43 -26.60 -7.44
C TRP A 186 -4.59 -25.63 -7.24
N HIS A 187 -4.77 -25.11 -6.04
CA HIS A 187 -5.86 -24.19 -5.72
C HIS A 187 -5.38 -22.84 -5.17
N GLY A 188 -4.08 -22.69 -4.84
CA GLY A 188 -3.57 -21.53 -4.13
C GLY A 188 -4.35 -21.34 -2.82
N LEU A 189 -4.29 -20.14 -2.26
CA LEU A 189 -5.26 -19.72 -1.27
C LEU A 189 -6.49 -19.23 -2.05
N SER A 190 -7.52 -20.08 -2.19
CA SER A 190 -8.74 -19.73 -2.93
C SER A 190 -9.59 -18.69 -2.21
N ASP A 191 -9.52 -18.69 -0.88
CA ASP A 191 -10.19 -17.70 -0.05
C ASP A 191 -9.40 -16.39 -0.05
N VAL A 192 -10.06 -15.33 -0.54
CA VAL A 192 -9.49 -13.99 -0.68
C VAL A 192 -9.12 -13.39 0.69
N GLU A 193 -9.91 -13.67 1.74
CA GLU A 193 -9.63 -13.16 3.07
C GLU A 193 -8.40 -13.82 3.68
N ILE A 194 -8.26 -15.13 3.51
CA ILE A 194 -7.05 -15.87 3.96
C ILE A 194 -5.81 -15.33 3.22
N ARG A 195 -5.90 -15.00 1.93
CA ARG A 195 -4.81 -14.36 1.17
C ARG A 195 -4.36 -13.04 1.79
N TYR A 196 -5.29 -12.24 2.27
CA TYR A 196 -4.95 -10.96 2.89
C TYR A 196 -4.37 -11.13 4.29
N ARG A 197 -4.89 -12.08 5.09
CA ARG A 197 -4.39 -12.37 6.44
C ARG A 197 -3.03 -13.05 6.43
N GLN A 198 -2.81 -13.96 5.48
CA GLN A 198 -1.55 -14.70 5.31
C GLN A 198 -0.83 -14.26 4.04
N ARG A 199 -0.59 -12.97 3.89
CA ARG A 199 0.01 -12.38 2.70
C ARG A 199 1.36 -13.01 2.32
N HIS A 200 2.16 -13.45 3.27
CA HIS A 200 3.40 -14.17 3.02
C HIS A 200 3.18 -15.48 2.24
N LEU A 201 2.09 -16.20 2.48
CA LEU A 201 1.74 -17.39 1.71
C LEU A 201 1.16 -17.03 0.33
N ASP A 202 0.36 -15.98 0.25
CA ASP A 202 -0.13 -15.46 -1.04
C ASP A 202 1.04 -15.07 -1.95
N LEU A 203 2.04 -14.33 -1.43
CA LEU A 203 3.23 -13.96 -2.19
C LEU A 203 4.09 -15.17 -2.62
N LEU A 204 4.08 -16.26 -1.85
CA LEU A 204 4.80 -17.48 -2.18
C LEU A 204 4.11 -18.31 -3.28
N SER A 205 2.78 -18.31 -3.31
CA SER A 205 1.98 -19.20 -4.17
C SER A 205 1.35 -18.50 -5.37
N ASN A 206 1.25 -17.18 -5.36
CA ASN A 206 0.52 -16.37 -6.34
C ASN A 206 1.43 -15.34 -7.02
N GLU A 207 1.82 -15.64 -8.27
CA GLU A 207 2.68 -14.73 -9.07
C GLU A 207 2.00 -13.40 -9.37
N ARG A 208 0.66 -13.39 -9.55
CA ARG A 208 -0.09 -12.14 -9.76
C ARG A 208 0.01 -11.23 -8.54
N ALA A 209 -0.20 -11.77 -7.32
CA ALA A 209 -0.10 -10.99 -6.09
C ALA A 209 1.29 -10.34 -5.95
N ARG A 210 2.36 -11.11 -6.19
CA ARG A 210 3.72 -10.56 -6.17
C ARG A 210 3.95 -9.52 -7.25
N GLY A 211 3.44 -9.76 -8.46
CA GLY A 211 3.52 -8.82 -9.58
C GLY A 211 2.88 -7.46 -9.28
N ILE A 212 1.76 -7.44 -8.55
CA ILE A 212 1.09 -6.20 -8.09
C ILE A 212 2.06 -5.36 -7.24
N PHE A 213 2.71 -5.94 -6.24
CA PHE A 213 3.60 -5.19 -5.35
C PHE A 213 4.91 -4.75 -6.02
N ILE A 214 5.43 -5.53 -6.94
CA ILE A 214 6.57 -5.11 -7.78
C ILE A 214 6.15 -3.91 -8.64
N ARG A 215 4.97 -3.96 -9.25
CA ARG A 215 4.45 -2.86 -10.06
C ARG A 215 4.17 -1.61 -9.22
N ARG A 216 3.62 -1.77 -8.01
CA ARG A 216 3.47 -0.67 -7.06
C ARG A 216 4.81 0.01 -6.74
N ALA A 217 5.85 -0.77 -6.50
CA ALA A 217 7.19 -0.23 -6.26
C ALA A 217 7.74 0.50 -7.51
N GLN A 218 7.45 0.02 -8.72
CA GLN A 218 7.79 0.71 -9.97
C GLN A 218 7.05 2.05 -10.07
N ILE A 219 5.74 2.08 -9.82
CA ILE A 219 4.92 3.31 -9.83
C ILE A 219 5.54 4.37 -8.92
N VAL A 220 5.81 4.03 -7.65
CA VAL A 220 6.40 4.97 -6.69
C VAL A 220 7.78 5.47 -7.13
N ARG A 221 8.62 4.58 -7.70
CA ARG A 221 9.93 4.97 -8.23
C ARG A 221 9.80 5.95 -9.38
N GLU A 222 8.88 5.72 -10.32
CA GLU A 222 8.67 6.58 -11.48
C GLU A 222 8.06 7.93 -11.10
N LEU A 223 7.16 7.97 -10.12
CA LEU A 223 6.67 9.23 -9.55
C LEU A 223 7.82 10.06 -8.98
N ARG A 224 8.69 9.46 -8.15
CA ARG A 224 9.88 10.15 -7.64
C ARG A 224 10.79 10.65 -8.76
N ARG A 225 11.03 9.82 -9.77
CA ARG A 225 11.82 10.23 -10.95
C ARG A 225 11.21 11.42 -11.65
N PHE A 226 9.90 11.44 -11.84
CA PHE A 226 9.17 12.50 -12.53
C PHE A 226 9.27 13.84 -11.80
N PHE A 227 9.03 13.85 -10.48
CA PHE A 227 9.07 15.07 -9.66
C PHE A 227 10.51 15.57 -9.45
N ASN A 228 11.46 14.69 -9.14
CA ASN A 228 12.87 15.05 -8.98
C ASN A 228 13.46 15.66 -10.26
N ALA A 229 13.10 15.14 -11.44
CA ALA A 229 13.55 15.70 -12.73
C ALA A 229 13.01 17.10 -13.00
N ARG A 230 11.93 17.52 -12.31
CA ARG A 230 11.32 18.84 -12.41
C ARG A 230 11.72 19.78 -11.27
N GLY A 231 12.69 19.39 -10.45
CA GLY A 231 13.22 20.19 -9.36
C GLY A 231 12.35 20.26 -8.11
N TYR A 232 11.40 19.34 -7.95
CA TYR A 232 10.68 19.20 -6.70
C TYR A 232 11.58 18.56 -5.62
N ILE A 233 11.40 18.98 -4.39
CA ILE A 233 12.09 18.46 -3.21
C ILE A 233 11.17 17.48 -2.50
N GLU A 234 11.61 16.22 -2.31
CA GLU A 234 10.89 15.27 -1.44
C GLU A 234 11.11 15.66 0.02
N VAL A 235 10.04 15.77 0.76
CA VAL A 235 10.04 16.17 2.16
C VAL A 235 9.24 15.19 3.00
N GLU A 236 9.45 15.24 4.33
CA GLU A 236 8.65 14.52 5.31
C GLU A 236 8.07 15.52 6.30
N THR A 237 6.76 15.46 6.51
CA THR A 237 6.05 16.30 7.48
C THR A 237 5.45 15.43 8.60
N PRO A 238 5.04 16.01 9.74
CA PRO A 238 4.56 15.23 10.88
C PRO A 238 3.35 14.37 10.57
N MET A 239 3.42 13.07 10.92
CA MET A 239 2.26 12.17 10.91
C MET A 239 1.36 12.36 12.13
N MET A 240 1.92 12.76 13.28
CA MET A 240 1.17 13.11 14.48
C MET A 240 1.09 14.63 14.56
N GLN A 241 -0.12 15.15 14.57
CA GLN A 241 -0.40 16.58 14.51
C GLN A 241 -1.20 17.01 15.74
N PRO A 242 -0.95 18.22 16.28
CA PRO A 242 -1.76 18.74 17.38
C PRO A 242 -3.19 19.12 16.94
N ILE A 243 -3.36 19.56 15.70
CA ILE A 243 -4.64 19.93 15.09
C ILE A 243 -4.75 19.21 13.75
N PRO A 244 -5.76 18.37 13.51
CA PRO A 244 -5.98 17.74 12.21
C PRO A 244 -6.55 18.76 11.22
N GLY A 245 -6.07 18.72 9.97
CA GLY A 245 -6.53 19.64 8.92
C GLY A 245 -6.08 19.20 7.52
N GLY A 246 -6.47 19.98 6.51
CA GLY A 246 -6.12 19.74 5.11
C GLY A 246 -7.08 18.81 4.35
N ALA A 247 -8.09 18.24 5.01
CA ALA A 247 -9.14 17.43 4.39
C ALA A 247 -10.38 17.39 5.27
N ALA A 248 -11.51 16.93 4.74
CA ALA A 248 -12.69 16.57 5.51
C ALA A 248 -12.64 15.07 5.78
N ALA A 249 -12.30 14.67 7.01
CA ALA A 249 -12.25 13.29 7.45
C ALA A 249 -12.15 13.20 8.96
N ARG A 250 -12.63 12.11 9.54
CA ARG A 250 -12.50 11.85 10.97
C ARG A 250 -11.09 11.37 11.31
N PRO A 251 -10.34 12.02 12.24
CA PRO A 251 -8.98 11.61 12.60
C PRO A 251 -8.97 10.45 13.60
N PHE A 252 -7.87 9.69 13.63
CA PHE A 252 -7.50 8.85 14.77
C PHE A 252 -6.82 9.71 15.83
N VAL A 253 -7.13 9.45 17.10
CA VAL A 253 -6.58 10.15 18.26
C VAL A 253 -5.58 9.25 18.98
N THR A 254 -4.45 9.81 19.42
CA THR A 254 -3.48 9.17 20.30
C THR A 254 -3.06 10.13 21.40
N HIS A 255 -2.44 9.63 22.48
CA HIS A 255 -2.03 10.45 23.61
C HIS A 255 -0.51 10.39 23.85
N HIS A 256 0.14 11.54 23.96
CA HIS A 256 1.57 11.65 24.29
C HIS A 256 1.75 11.75 25.81
N ASN A 257 2.02 10.62 26.48
CA ASN A 257 2.05 10.52 27.94
C ASN A 257 2.98 11.51 28.64
N ALA A 258 4.17 11.77 28.08
CA ALA A 258 5.15 12.64 28.73
C ALA A 258 4.78 14.14 28.68
N LEU A 259 3.99 14.55 27.71
CA LEU A 259 3.51 15.93 27.54
C LEU A 259 2.06 16.11 27.98
N ASP A 260 1.37 15.02 28.34
CA ASP A 260 -0.05 15.00 28.66
C ASP A 260 -0.87 15.71 27.57
N LEU A 261 -0.64 15.32 26.29
CA LEU A 261 -1.18 15.99 25.10
C LEU A 261 -1.80 14.98 24.16
N ASP A 262 -3.02 15.24 23.72
CA ASP A 262 -3.65 14.49 22.64
C ASP A 262 -3.08 14.94 21.30
N LEU A 263 -2.79 13.96 20.47
CA LEU A 263 -2.31 14.12 19.10
C LEU A 263 -3.22 13.36 18.14
N TYR A 264 -3.25 13.82 16.91
CA TYR A 264 -4.06 13.24 15.85
C TYR A 264 -3.16 12.66 14.78
N LEU A 265 -3.46 11.44 14.31
CA LEU A 265 -2.85 10.94 13.08
C LEU A 265 -3.38 11.78 11.91
N ARG A 266 -2.48 12.28 11.07
CA ARG A 266 -2.82 13.22 10.01
C ARG A 266 -3.83 12.65 9.01
N ILE A 267 -4.78 13.46 8.62
CA ILE A 267 -5.72 13.16 7.54
C ILE A 267 -5.19 13.61 6.18
N ALA A 268 -4.29 14.61 6.16
CA ALA A 268 -3.53 15.13 5.03
C ALA A 268 -2.27 15.86 5.50
N PRO A 269 -1.18 15.96 4.73
CA PRO A 269 0.00 16.77 5.01
C PRO A 269 -0.14 18.23 4.55
N GLU A 270 -1.23 18.61 3.90
CA GLU A 270 -1.48 19.87 3.18
C GLU A 270 -0.98 21.11 3.92
N LEU A 271 -1.46 21.34 5.16
CA LEU A 271 -1.14 22.56 5.90
C LEU A 271 0.35 22.69 6.23
N PHE A 272 1.06 21.57 6.37
CA PHE A 272 2.50 21.57 6.58
C PHE A 272 3.28 21.81 5.29
N LEU A 273 2.85 21.20 4.18
CA LEU A 273 3.49 21.42 2.87
C LEU A 273 3.34 22.88 2.41
N LYS A 274 2.17 23.50 2.62
CA LYS A 274 1.97 24.93 2.36
C LYS A 274 2.87 25.83 3.22
N ARG A 275 3.12 25.46 4.48
CA ARG A 275 4.10 26.19 5.34
C ARG A 275 5.52 26.12 4.77
N LEU A 276 5.89 25.02 4.09
CA LEU A 276 7.19 24.93 3.41
C LEU A 276 7.26 25.85 2.19
N VAL A 277 6.13 26.00 1.45
CA VAL A 277 6.03 26.98 0.34
C VAL A 277 6.17 28.42 0.88
N VAL A 278 5.52 28.76 2.01
CA VAL A 278 5.72 30.04 2.70
C VAL A 278 7.19 30.21 3.10
N GLY A 279 7.86 29.12 3.50
CA GLY A 279 9.28 29.09 3.88
C GLY A 279 10.26 29.20 2.72
N GLY A 280 9.76 29.31 1.45
CA GLY A 280 10.60 29.48 0.25
C GLY A 280 11.04 28.18 -0.41
N LEU A 281 10.42 27.03 -0.08
CA LEU A 281 10.55 25.80 -0.87
C LEU A 281 9.51 25.82 -1.97
N ASP A 282 9.86 26.35 -3.13
CA ASP A 282 8.92 26.65 -4.21
C ASP A 282 8.24 25.41 -4.82
N ARG A 283 8.89 24.23 -4.72
CA ARG A 283 8.39 22.94 -5.25
C ARG A 283 8.68 21.84 -4.25
N VAL A 284 7.64 21.32 -3.63
CA VAL A 284 7.74 20.24 -2.63
C VAL A 284 6.78 19.12 -2.94
N TYR A 285 7.16 17.89 -2.58
CA TYR A 285 6.25 16.77 -2.58
C TYR A 285 6.55 15.80 -1.45
N GLU A 286 5.54 15.05 -1.05
CA GLU A 286 5.63 13.99 -0.05
C GLU A 286 4.87 12.75 -0.55
N ILE A 287 5.48 11.56 -0.45
CA ILE A 287 4.81 10.28 -0.66
C ILE A 287 4.78 9.57 0.69
N ASN A 288 3.62 9.54 1.33
CA ASN A 288 3.52 9.02 2.69
C ASN A 288 2.10 8.55 3.04
N ARG A 289 1.91 8.09 4.28
CA ARG A 289 0.64 7.61 4.80
C ARG A 289 -0.23 8.75 5.31
N ASN A 290 -1.53 8.63 5.01
CA ASN A 290 -2.59 9.39 5.65
C ASN A 290 -3.55 8.41 6.34
N PHE A 291 -4.30 8.93 7.32
CA PHE A 291 -5.14 8.12 8.22
C PHE A 291 -6.52 8.76 8.30
N ARG A 292 -7.56 8.00 7.96
CA ARG A 292 -8.95 8.44 8.07
C ARG A 292 -9.75 7.38 8.82
N ASN A 293 -10.37 7.77 9.93
CA ASN A 293 -11.12 6.86 10.80
C ASN A 293 -12.52 6.60 10.24
N GLU A 294 -12.53 5.96 9.08
CA GLU A 294 -13.71 5.65 8.27
C GLU A 294 -13.91 4.15 8.11
N GLY A 295 -15.01 3.77 7.46
CA GLY A 295 -15.34 2.38 7.18
C GLY A 295 -14.37 1.73 6.19
N ILE A 296 -14.20 0.41 6.30
CA ILE A 296 -13.40 -0.40 5.37
C ILE A 296 -14.28 -0.87 4.23
N SER A 297 -13.86 -0.58 2.98
CA SER A 297 -14.55 -1.02 1.76
C SER A 297 -13.57 -1.61 0.72
N THR A 298 -14.05 -1.85 -0.48
CA THR A 298 -13.19 -2.22 -1.64
C THR A 298 -12.35 -1.03 -2.13
N SER A 299 -12.78 0.20 -1.83
CA SER A 299 -12.13 1.45 -2.28
C SER A 299 -11.45 2.22 -1.14
N HIS A 300 -11.72 1.86 0.13
CA HIS A 300 -11.24 2.59 1.31
C HIS A 300 -10.55 1.69 2.31
N ASN A 301 -9.41 2.15 2.80
CA ASN A 301 -8.67 1.57 3.92
C ASN A 301 -8.29 2.71 4.88
N PRO A 302 -8.43 2.54 6.20
CA PRO A 302 -8.17 3.61 7.17
C PRO A 302 -6.78 4.20 7.12
N GLU A 303 -5.81 3.44 6.64
CA GLU A 303 -4.44 3.85 6.37
C GLU A 303 -4.14 3.63 4.89
N PHE A 304 -3.77 4.69 4.18
CA PHE A 304 -3.55 4.66 2.73
C PHE A 304 -2.37 5.55 2.34
N THR A 305 -1.83 5.36 1.13
CA THR A 305 -0.68 6.12 0.64
C THR A 305 -1.14 7.19 -0.35
N MET A 306 -0.70 8.43 -0.13
CA MET A 306 -0.85 9.54 -1.07
C MET A 306 0.51 10.08 -1.50
N LEU A 307 0.56 10.58 -2.72
CA LEU A 307 1.49 11.60 -3.18
C LEU A 307 0.76 12.93 -3.00
N GLU A 308 1.39 13.91 -2.35
CA GLU A 308 0.89 15.28 -2.27
C GLU A 308 2.02 16.25 -2.63
N PHE A 309 1.76 17.23 -3.48
CA PHE A 309 2.77 18.16 -3.97
C PHE A 309 2.21 19.57 -4.16
N TYR A 310 3.11 20.56 -4.05
CA TYR A 310 2.80 21.99 -4.18
C TYR A 310 3.85 22.67 -5.04
N GLU A 311 3.39 23.61 -5.89
CA GLU A 311 4.25 24.42 -6.74
C GLU A 311 3.88 25.90 -6.62
N ALA A 312 4.86 26.71 -6.22
CA ALA A 312 4.74 28.17 -6.20
C ALA A 312 4.69 28.76 -7.60
N TYR A 313 3.97 29.87 -7.75
CA TYR A 313 3.81 30.63 -9.00
C TYR A 313 3.11 29.85 -10.11
N SER A 314 2.36 28.80 -9.75
CA SER A 314 1.53 27.98 -10.63
C SER A 314 0.06 28.10 -10.25
N ASP A 315 -0.82 27.78 -11.19
CA ASP A 315 -2.26 27.66 -10.97
C ASP A 315 -2.77 26.26 -11.35
N TYR A 316 -4.06 26.02 -11.17
CA TYR A 316 -4.67 24.72 -11.45
C TYR A 316 -4.60 24.30 -12.94
N HIS A 317 -4.49 25.25 -13.88
CA HIS A 317 -4.30 24.94 -15.30
C HIS A 317 -2.89 24.40 -15.59
N ASP A 318 -1.89 24.84 -14.85
CA ASP A 318 -0.53 24.31 -14.96
C ASP A 318 -0.48 22.89 -14.41
N LEU A 319 -1.17 22.62 -13.29
CA LEU A 319 -1.30 21.25 -12.76
C LEU A 319 -2.08 20.33 -13.69
N MET A 320 -3.12 20.81 -14.40
CA MET A 320 -3.81 19.99 -15.42
C MET A 320 -2.83 19.50 -16.50
N LYS A 321 -1.93 20.38 -17.00
CA LYS A 321 -0.91 19.99 -17.99
C LYS A 321 0.11 19.02 -17.39
N LEU A 322 0.56 19.29 -16.16
CA LEU A 322 1.50 18.43 -15.46
C LEU A 322 0.93 17.02 -15.29
N ASN A 323 -0.36 16.89 -14.98
CA ASN A 323 -1.02 15.60 -14.86
C ASN A 323 -1.14 14.83 -16.17
N GLU A 324 -1.50 15.51 -17.25
CA GLU A 324 -1.52 14.91 -18.60
C GLU A 324 -0.15 14.30 -18.93
N GLU A 325 0.95 15.02 -18.63
CA GLU A 325 2.32 14.52 -18.79
C GLU A 325 2.68 13.39 -17.82
N LEU A 326 2.33 13.54 -16.54
CA LEU A 326 2.62 12.57 -15.47
C LEU A 326 2.00 11.22 -15.78
N PHE A 327 0.69 11.17 -16.03
CA PHE A 327 -0.04 9.92 -16.24
C PHE A 327 0.37 9.25 -17.55
N ALA A 328 0.60 10.00 -18.64
CA ALA A 328 1.10 9.46 -19.90
C ALA A 328 2.52 8.86 -19.74
N SER A 329 3.41 9.57 -19.05
CA SER A 329 4.76 9.10 -18.74
C SER A 329 4.72 7.86 -17.86
N LEU A 330 3.91 7.88 -16.81
CA LEU A 330 3.79 6.77 -15.86
C LEU A 330 3.25 5.51 -16.55
N ALA A 331 2.19 5.63 -17.37
CA ALA A 331 1.65 4.53 -18.14
C ALA A 331 2.73 3.89 -19.02
N LYS A 332 3.46 4.70 -19.78
CA LYS A 332 4.53 4.24 -20.67
C LYS A 332 5.67 3.53 -19.92
N GLU A 333 6.15 4.11 -18.81
CA GLU A 333 7.30 3.56 -18.07
C GLU A 333 6.93 2.30 -17.26
N VAL A 334 5.69 2.21 -16.77
CA VAL A 334 5.24 1.10 -15.93
C VAL A 334 4.69 -0.07 -16.75
N THR A 335 4.01 0.20 -17.87
CA THR A 335 3.35 -0.84 -18.68
C THR A 335 3.96 -1.03 -20.07
N GLY A 336 4.81 -0.11 -20.53
CA GLY A 336 5.38 -0.08 -21.87
C GLY A 336 4.46 0.58 -22.92
N SER A 337 3.27 1.07 -22.52
CA SER A 337 2.27 1.68 -23.41
C SER A 337 1.53 2.79 -22.68
N THR A 338 0.98 3.77 -23.43
CA THR A 338 0.01 4.73 -22.88
C THR A 338 -1.38 4.14 -22.72
N PHE A 339 -1.63 2.95 -23.26
CA PHE A 339 -2.87 2.20 -23.08
C PHE A 339 -2.74 1.25 -21.89
N VAL A 340 -3.70 1.31 -20.98
CA VAL A 340 -3.76 0.46 -19.78
C VAL A 340 -5.11 -0.25 -19.75
N LYS A 341 -5.09 -1.58 -19.57
CA LYS A 341 -6.31 -2.36 -19.39
C LYS A 341 -6.79 -2.27 -17.95
N TYR A 342 -8.09 -1.98 -17.75
CA TYR A 342 -8.76 -2.04 -16.46
C TYR A 342 -10.18 -2.62 -16.63
N GLY A 343 -10.42 -3.82 -16.10
CA GLY A 343 -11.63 -4.57 -16.33
C GLY A 343 -11.90 -4.82 -17.81
N GLU A 344 -13.05 -4.39 -18.29
CA GLU A 344 -13.44 -4.48 -19.70
C GLU A 344 -12.98 -3.27 -20.53
N HIS A 345 -12.35 -2.28 -19.91
CA HIS A 345 -11.98 -1.03 -20.56
C HIS A 345 -10.50 -0.99 -20.93
N GLU A 346 -10.20 -0.37 -22.08
CA GLU A 346 -8.87 0.07 -22.45
C GLU A 346 -8.79 1.58 -22.23
N ILE A 347 -7.90 2.00 -21.33
CA ILE A 347 -7.74 3.39 -20.91
C ILE A 347 -6.58 4.02 -21.67
N ASP A 348 -6.83 5.11 -22.39
CA ASP A 348 -5.82 5.83 -23.17
C ASP A 348 -5.31 7.07 -22.42
N PHE A 349 -4.16 6.95 -21.75
CA PHE A 349 -3.52 8.07 -21.04
C PHE A 349 -2.82 9.08 -21.95
N SER A 350 -2.84 8.91 -23.26
CA SER A 350 -2.34 9.94 -24.20
C SER A 350 -3.33 11.08 -24.43
N LYS A 351 -4.57 10.92 -23.94
CA LYS A 351 -5.67 11.88 -24.17
C LYS A 351 -6.50 12.05 -22.89
N PHE A 352 -6.61 13.28 -22.45
CA PHE A 352 -7.50 13.65 -21.35
C PHE A 352 -8.71 14.41 -21.89
N GLN A 353 -9.87 14.10 -21.36
CA GLN A 353 -11.06 14.94 -21.50
C GLN A 353 -11.04 16.02 -20.42
N ARG A 354 -11.55 17.20 -20.73
CA ARG A 354 -11.77 18.25 -19.74
C ARG A 354 -13.25 18.60 -19.74
N LEU A 355 -13.89 18.49 -18.61
CA LEU A 355 -15.32 18.75 -18.41
C LEU A 355 -15.51 19.59 -17.16
N SER A 356 -16.31 20.64 -17.23
CA SER A 356 -16.82 21.25 -16.00
C SER A 356 -17.82 20.33 -15.30
N MET A 357 -17.97 20.46 -13.99
CA MET A 357 -18.94 19.65 -13.24
C MET A 357 -20.36 19.80 -13.78
N ARG A 358 -20.75 21.02 -14.15
CA ARG A 358 -22.08 21.28 -14.75
C ARG A 358 -22.22 20.60 -16.12
N GLU A 359 -21.16 20.58 -16.96
CA GLU A 359 -21.18 19.86 -18.23
C GLU A 359 -21.28 18.35 -18.03
N ALA A 360 -20.60 17.79 -17.04
CA ALA A 360 -20.69 16.38 -16.71
C ALA A 360 -22.11 15.99 -16.29
N VAL A 361 -22.77 16.78 -15.43
CA VAL A 361 -24.16 16.59 -15.05
C VAL A 361 -25.09 16.63 -16.26
N CYS A 362 -24.96 17.64 -17.13
CA CYS A 362 -25.80 17.76 -18.33
C CYS A 362 -25.59 16.57 -19.29
N ARG A 363 -24.33 16.16 -19.51
CA ARG A 363 -23.96 15.11 -20.47
C ARG A 363 -24.44 13.73 -20.05
N HIS A 364 -24.34 13.43 -18.75
CA HIS A 364 -24.65 12.11 -18.21
C HIS A 364 -26.03 12.04 -17.54
N TRP A 365 -26.87 13.06 -17.75
CA TRP A 365 -28.22 13.07 -17.21
C TRP A 365 -29.01 11.83 -17.65
N PRO A 366 -29.68 11.14 -16.73
CA PRO A 366 -30.42 9.92 -17.08
C PRO A 366 -31.51 10.19 -18.13
N ALA A 367 -31.47 9.45 -19.24
CA ALA A 367 -32.38 9.67 -20.38
C ALA A 367 -33.88 9.61 -20.00
N GLY A 368 -34.22 8.79 -18.97
CA GLY A 368 -35.59 8.68 -18.45
C GLY A 368 -36.04 9.88 -17.63
N ALA A 369 -35.12 10.68 -17.09
CA ALA A 369 -35.41 11.87 -16.28
C ALA A 369 -35.48 13.15 -17.13
N ALA A 370 -35.82 13.06 -18.40
CA ALA A 370 -35.87 14.17 -19.34
C ALA A 370 -36.90 15.27 -18.92
N PRO A 371 -36.61 16.55 -19.26
CA PRO A 371 -35.43 17.02 -19.99
C PRO A 371 -34.18 17.10 -19.10
N ALA A 372 -32.99 16.92 -19.72
CA ALA A 372 -31.72 17.21 -19.03
C ALA A 372 -31.63 18.70 -18.68
N PRO A 373 -30.98 19.06 -17.56
CA PRO A 373 -30.75 20.47 -17.25
C PRO A 373 -29.78 21.09 -18.28
N THR A 374 -29.92 22.38 -18.48
CA THR A 374 -28.96 23.18 -19.25
C THR A 374 -27.88 23.75 -18.35
N LEU A 375 -26.73 24.13 -18.92
CA LEU A 375 -25.67 24.83 -18.17
C LEU A 375 -26.18 26.12 -17.52
N ALA A 376 -27.04 26.87 -18.23
CA ALA A 376 -27.65 28.08 -17.70
C ALA A 376 -28.59 27.81 -16.53
N GLU A 377 -29.36 26.72 -16.56
CA GLU A 377 -30.19 26.28 -15.45
C GLU A 377 -29.35 25.94 -14.24
N LEU A 378 -28.31 25.12 -14.39
CA LEU A 378 -27.43 24.74 -13.27
C LEU A 378 -26.58 25.91 -12.73
N ALA A 379 -26.41 26.97 -13.50
CA ALA A 379 -25.73 28.19 -13.06
C ALA A 379 -26.67 29.18 -12.35
N ALA A 380 -27.98 29.07 -12.55
CA ALA A 380 -28.96 29.97 -11.95
C ALA A 380 -29.25 29.55 -10.49
N SER A 381 -29.46 30.54 -9.64
CA SER A 381 -29.90 30.29 -8.24
C SER A 381 -31.21 29.49 -8.23
N GLY A 382 -31.25 28.41 -7.45
CA GLY A 382 -32.37 27.47 -7.38
C GLY A 382 -32.51 26.53 -8.58
N GLY A 383 -31.62 26.61 -9.55
CA GLY A 383 -31.57 25.70 -10.71
C GLY A 383 -31.16 24.26 -10.35
N PRO A 384 -30.07 24.04 -9.59
CA PRO A 384 -29.71 22.72 -9.10
C PRO A 384 -30.81 22.02 -8.26
N PRO A 385 -31.49 22.68 -7.30
CA PRO A 385 -32.67 22.11 -6.63
C PRO A 385 -33.79 21.72 -7.60
N ALA A 386 -34.11 22.55 -8.58
CA ALA A 386 -35.12 22.23 -9.58
C ALA A 386 -34.75 21.00 -10.43
N ALA A 387 -33.48 20.87 -10.81
CA ALA A 387 -32.97 19.69 -11.49
C ALA A 387 -33.05 18.44 -10.59
N GLY A 388 -32.65 18.54 -9.31
CA GLY A 388 -32.76 17.46 -8.32
C GLY A 388 -34.18 16.98 -8.11
N GLN A 389 -35.15 17.91 -7.99
CA GLN A 389 -36.57 17.57 -7.88
C GLN A 389 -37.10 16.85 -9.13
N ARG A 390 -36.70 17.29 -10.32
CA ARG A 390 -37.03 16.64 -11.60
C ARG A 390 -36.47 15.22 -11.66
N TYR A 391 -35.23 15.00 -11.23
CA TYR A 391 -34.65 13.68 -11.09
C TYR A 391 -35.45 12.83 -10.09
N ASN A 392 -35.80 13.36 -8.91
CA ASN A 392 -36.56 12.64 -7.89
C ASN A 392 -37.96 12.21 -8.36
N ALA A 393 -38.64 13.05 -9.13
CA ALA A 393 -39.94 12.71 -9.72
C ALA A 393 -39.82 11.49 -10.66
N TRP A 394 -38.79 11.46 -11.49
CA TRP A 394 -38.50 10.32 -12.36
C TRP A 394 -38.04 9.09 -11.54
N ALA A 395 -37.11 9.24 -10.62
CA ALA A 395 -36.58 8.14 -9.81
C ALA A 395 -37.70 7.41 -9.07
N THR A 396 -38.59 8.14 -8.40
CA THR A 396 -39.76 7.61 -7.70
C THR A 396 -40.70 6.86 -8.65
N SER A 397 -41.00 7.44 -9.83
CA SER A 397 -41.88 6.77 -10.83
C SER A 397 -41.26 5.53 -11.45
N SER A 398 -39.93 5.42 -11.42
CA SER A 398 -39.15 4.31 -12.01
C SER A 398 -38.69 3.28 -10.96
N GLY A 399 -39.13 3.41 -9.69
CA GLY A 399 -38.74 2.51 -8.59
C GLY A 399 -37.25 2.61 -8.22
N ARG A 400 -36.63 3.78 -8.46
CA ARG A 400 -35.27 4.09 -8.06
C ARG A 400 -35.26 4.94 -6.79
N GLU A 401 -34.17 4.93 -6.08
CA GLU A 401 -34.00 5.77 -4.87
C GLU A 401 -33.91 7.26 -5.26
N PRO A 402 -34.72 8.14 -4.60
CA PRO A 402 -34.63 9.57 -4.79
C PRO A 402 -33.43 10.14 -4.03
N LEU A 403 -32.93 11.29 -4.47
CA LEU A 403 -31.96 12.09 -3.72
C LEU A 403 -32.62 12.64 -2.44
N LEU A 404 -31.91 12.51 -1.34
CA LEU A 404 -32.38 12.95 -0.02
C LEU A 404 -31.74 14.30 0.36
N GLY A 405 -32.42 15.06 1.20
CA GLY A 405 -31.86 16.27 1.82
C GLY A 405 -31.79 17.52 0.94
N LEU A 406 -32.35 17.50 -0.27
CA LEU A 406 -32.29 18.65 -1.21
C LEU A 406 -32.75 19.98 -0.62
N GLU A 407 -33.69 19.95 0.35
CA GLU A 407 -34.24 21.18 0.96
C GLU A 407 -33.26 21.86 1.93
N SER A 408 -32.29 21.13 2.45
CA SER A 408 -31.27 21.64 3.39
C SER A 408 -29.93 21.93 2.77
N MET A 409 -29.74 21.53 1.51
CA MET A 409 -28.48 21.66 0.77
C MET A 409 -28.44 22.95 -0.04
N LYS A 410 -27.24 23.53 -0.17
CA LYS A 410 -26.98 24.65 -1.07
C LYS A 410 -26.92 24.19 -2.53
N ASP A 411 -27.06 25.14 -3.46
CA ASP A 411 -27.04 24.87 -4.90
C ASP A 411 -25.78 24.11 -5.37
N GLY A 412 -24.61 24.46 -4.81
CA GLY A 412 -23.35 23.80 -5.10
C GLY A 412 -23.28 22.37 -4.58
N GLU A 413 -23.77 22.12 -3.36
CA GLU A 413 -23.85 20.78 -2.76
C GLU A 413 -24.77 19.86 -3.58
N ILE A 414 -25.91 20.40 -4.06
CA ILE A 414 -26.82 19.63 -4.92
C ILE A 414 -26.16 19.33 -6.27
N THR A 415 -25.42 20.28 -6.85
CA THR A 415 -24.67 20.03 -8.09
C THR A 415 -23.66 18.89 -7.93
N GLY A 416 -22.91 18.87 -6.81
CA GLY A 416 -22.02 17.77 -6.45
C GLY A 416 -22.76 16.44 -6.32
N LEU A 417 -23.87 16.41 -5.58
CA LEU A 417 -24.70 15.22 -5.40
C LEU A 417 -25.25 14.67 -6.71
N LEU A 418 -25.68 15.54 -7.63
CA LEU A 418 -26.11 15.14 -8.98
C LEU A 418 -24.96 14.52 -9.77
N PHE A 419 -23.76 15.10 -9.70
CA PHE A 419 -22.58 14.58 -10.35
C PHE A 419 -22.22 13.17 -9.79
N GLU A 420 -22.08 13.02 -8.50
CA GLU A 420 -21.75 11.75 -7.84
C GLU A 420 -22.77 10.65 -8.15
N THR A 421 -24.06 11.01 -8.20
CA THR A 421 -25.13 10.01 -8.37
C THR A 421 -25.12 9.35 -9.75
N PHE A 422 -24.82 10.07 -10.81
CA PHE A 422 -24.96 9.50 -12.17
C PHE A 422 -23.89 9.87 -13.18
N ALA A 423 -23.06 10.85 -12.95
CA ALA A 423 -22.01 11.24 -13.89
C ALA A 423 -20.65 10.60 -13.55
N GLU A 424 -20.26 10.53 -12.29
CA GLU A 424 -18.97 10.03 -11.83
C GLU A 424 -18.62 8.64 -12.39
N SER A 425 -19.51 7.67 -12.22
CA SER A 425 -19.32 6.30 -12.69
C SER A 425 -19.21 6.16 -14.21
N GLN A 426 -19.58 7.19 -14.98
CA GLN A 426 -19.53 7.22 -16.44
C GLN A 426 -18.19 7.80 -16.98
N LEU A 427 -17.34 8.33 -16.11
CA LEU A 427 -16.04 8.89 -16.48
C LEU A 427 -15.00 7.77 -16.62
N ILE A 428 -15.09 7.00 -17.71
CA ILE A 428 -14.23 5.83 -17.95
C ILE A 428 -12.84 6.24 -18.43
N GLN A 429 -12.74 7.10 -19.45
CA GLN A 429 -11.47 7.60 -19.98
C GLN A 429 -10.91 8.70 -19.09
N PRO A 430 -9.58 8.95 -19.10
CA PRO A 430 -8.97 9.99 -18.28
C PRO A 430 -9.68 11.33 -18.46
N THR A 431 -10.29 11.82 -17.39
CA THR A 431 -11.11 13.02 -17.39
C THR A 431 -10.67 13.96 -16.27
N ILE A 432 -10.36 15.18 -16.61
CA ILE A 432 -10.18 16.29 -15.69
C ILE A 432 -11.54 16.97 -15.52
N LEU A 433 -12.14 16.78 -14.35
CA LEU A 433 -13.37 17.44 -13.96
C LEU A 433 -13.02 18.74 -13.23
N TYR A 434 -13.46 19.87 -13.71
CA TYR A 434 -13.08 21.19 -13.17
C TYR A 434 -14.29 22.10 -12.90
N ASP A 435 -14.05 23.29 -12.35
CA ASP A 435 -15.08 24.26 -11.97
C ASP A 435 -16.04 23.73 -10.91
N TYR A 436 -15.48 23.39 -9.75
CA TYR A 436 -16.23 22.97 -8.59
C TYR A 436 -16.97 24.13 -7.92
N PRO A 437 -18.17 23.92 -7.37
CA PRO A 437 -18.86 24.92 -6.56
C PRO A 437 -18.06 25.32 -5.32
N THR A 438 -18.11 26.60 -4.95
CA THR A 438 -17.47 27.14 -3.74
C THR A 438 -18.00 26.48 -2.46
N ASP A 439 -19.27 26.08 -2.44
CA ASP A 439 -19.93 25.45 -1.30
C ASP A 439 -19.26 24.14 -0.83
N ILE A 440 -18.62 23.42 -1.75
CA ILE A 440 -17.94 22.13 -1.48
C ILE A 440 -16.41 22.22 -1.61
N SER A 441 -15.82 23.42 -1.56
CA SER A 441 -14.39 23.61 -1.82
C SER A 441 -13.76 24.69 -0.93
N PRO A 442 -13.69 24.47 0.40
CA PRO A 442 -13.34 25.53 1.37
C PRO A 442 -11.87 25.99 1.34
N LEU A 443 -10.95 25.18 0.77
CA LEU A 443 -9.51 25.47 0.74
C LEU A 443 -9.02 26.04 -0.59
N SER A 444 -9.90 26.04 -1.61
CA SER A 444 -9.58 26.44 -2.97
C SER A 444 -9.86 27.92 -3.20
N LYS A 445 -9.12 28.52 -4.11
CA LYS A 445 -9.29 29.91 -4.52
C LYS A 445 -10.51 30.06 -5.44
N CYS A 446 -11.36 31.08 -5.18
CA CYS A 446 -12.50 31.37 -6.07
C CYS A 446 -12.02 31.88 -7.44
N ARG A 447 -12.74 31.53 -8.48
CA ARG A 447 -12.56 32.11 -9.81
C ARG A 447 -12.87 33.62 -9.79
N LYS A 448 -12.10 34.39 -10.57
CA LYS A 448 -12.27 35.84 -10.66
C LYS A 448 -13.52 36.24 -11.45
N ASP A 449 -13.86 35.44 -12.46
CA ASP A 449 -14.96 35.68 -13.39
C ASP A 449 -16.31 35.11 -12.90
N ASP A 450 -16.27 34.07 -12.06
CA ASP A 450 -17.44 33.45 -11.41
C ASP A 450 -17.11 33.05 -9.96
N PRO A 451 -17.34 33.88 -8.96
CA PRO A 451 -17.06 33.57 -7.55
C PRO A 451 -17.87 32.41 -6.96
N SER A 452 -18.90 31.91 -7.64
CA SER A 452 -19.65 30.73 -7.23
C SER A 452 -18.88 29.44 -7.50
N LEU A 453 -17.77 29.53 -8.27
CA LEU A 453 -16.89 28.44 -8.64
C LEU A 453 -15.48 28.67 -8.08
N VAL A 454 -14.76 27.58 -7.90
CA VAL A 454 -13.36 27.61 -7.48
C VAL A 454 -12.43 27.07 -8.57
N GLU A 455 -11.18 27.48 -8.50
CA GLU A 455 -10.08 26.97 -9.33
C GLU A 455 -9.62 25.60 -8.80
N ARG A 456 -10.47 24.56 -8.99
CA ARG A 456 -10.27 23.17 -8.54
C ARG A 456 -10.58 22.22 -9.67
N PHE A 457 -9.84 21.12 -9.73
CA PHE A 457 -10.19 19.97 -10.55
C PHE A 457 -9.92 18.65 -9.82
N GLU A 458 -10.58 17.62 -10.28
CA GLU A 458 -10.29 16.23 -9.91
C GLU A 458 -10.04 15.39 -11.16
N ILE A 459 -9.25 14.32 -11.00
CA ILE A 459 -8.92 13.40 -12.08
C ILE A 459 -9.70 12.13 -11.87
N TYR A 460 -10.55 11.82 -12.84
CA TYR A 460 -11.34 10.59 -12.88
C TYR A 460 -10.84 9.65 -13.97
N VAL A 461 -10.69 8.37 -13.62
CA VAL A 461 -10.40 7.28 -14.57
C VAL A 461 -11.17 6.04 -14.14
N ALA A 462 -11.85 5.40 -15.06
CA ALA A 462 -12.66 4.20 -14.81
C ALA A 462 -13.68 4.37 -13.65
N GLY A 463 -14.28 5.56 -13.54
CA GLY A 463 -15.22 5.91 -12.47
C GLY A 463 -14.58 6.06 -11.09
N MET A 464 -13.26 6.21 -11.01
CA MET A 464 -12.53 6.41 -9.75
C MET A 464 -11.85 7.78 -9.76
N GLU A 465 -12.01 8.55 -8.70
CA GLU A 465 -11.17 9.71 -8.39
C GLU A 465 -9.75 9.24 -8.08
N LEU A 466 -8.77 9.72 -8.84
CA LEU A 466 -7.35 9.44 -8.65
C LEU A 466 -6.59 10.59 -7.99
N GLY A 467 -7.00 11.82 -8.23
CA GLY A 467 -6.34 13.01 -7.70
C GLY A 467 -7.28 14.19 -7.59
N ASN A 468 -6.93 15.12 -6.69
CA ASN A 468 -7.65 16.36 -6.41
C ASN A 468 -6.65 17.50 -6.29
N ALA A 469 -6.88 18.57 -7.07
CA ALA A 469 -5.96 19.69 -7.20
C ALA A 469 -6.68 21.03 -7.27
N PHE A 470 -6.03 22.07 -6.77
CA PHE A 470 -6.58 23.42 -6.84
C PHE A 470 -5.51 24.52 -6.77
N SER A 471 -5.88 25.72 -7.22
CA SER A 471 -5.14 26.93 -6.88
C SER A 471 -5.36 27.27 -5.42
N GLU A 472 -4.27 27.48 -4.69
CA GLU A 472 -4.28 27.62 -3.25
C GLU A 472 -4.83 28.96 -2.78
N LEU A 473 -5.70 28.93 -1.78
CA LEU A 473 -6.11 30.13 -1.07
C LEU A 473 -4.92 30.65 -0.26
N ASN A 474 -4.44 31.83 -0.62
CA ASN A 474 -3.27 32.45 -0.01
C ASN A 474 -3.59 33.77 0.74
N ASP A 475 -4.86 34.10 0.91
CA ASP A 475 -5.34 35.21 1.75
C ASP A 475 -5.59 34.71 3.17
N PRO A 476 -4.80 35.15 4.19
CA PRO A 476 -4.95 34.67 5.56
C PRO A 476 -6.27 35.07 6.20
N ILE A 477 -6.87 36.21 5.80
CA ILE A 477 -8.13 36.70 6.38
C ILE A 477 -9.29 35.85 5.87
N GLU A 478 -9.32 35.62 4.58
CA GLU A 478 -10.34 34.75 3.97
C GLU A 478 -10.20 33.29 4.45
N GLN A 479 -8.97 32.79 4.61
CA GLN A 479 -8.71 31.44 5.10
C GLN A 479 -9.20 31.29 6.56
N GLU A 480 -8.91 32.27 7.43
CA GLU A 480 -9.40 32.25 8.82
C GLU A 480 -10.94 32.25 8.85
N ARG A 481 -11.58 33.09 8.03
CA ARG A 481 -13.04 33.16 7.93
C ARG A 481 -13.64 31.78 7.58
N ARG A 482 -13.11 31.13 6.53
CA ARG A 482 -13.58 29.80 6.10
C ARG A 482 -13.33 28.71 7.13
N PHE A 483 -12.20 28.72 7.81
CA PHE A 483 -11.96 27.78 8.90
C PHE A 483 -12.93 27.96 10.07
N ARG A 484 -13.26 29.19 10.44
CA ARG A 484 -14.28 29.46 11.45
C ARG A 484 -15.65 28.93 11.03
N GLU A 485 -16.05 29.15 9.80
CA GLU A 485 -17.30 28.64 9.25
C GLU A 485 -17.35 27.10 9.27
N GLN A 486 -16.22 26.41 8.96
CA GLN A 486 -16.14 24.94 9.08
C GLN A 486 -16.30 24.47 10.53
N VAL A 487 -15.64 25.12 11.48
CA VAL A 487 -15.76 24.80 12.92
C VAL A 487 -17.18 25.05 13.42
N GLU A 488 -17.82 26.16 13.02
CA GLU A 488 -19.19 26.51 13.38
C GLU A 488 -20.25 25.59 12.77
N ALA A 489 -20.03 25.13 11.52
CA ALA A 489 -20.89 24.16 10.87
C ALA A 489 -20.89 22.81 11.60
N GLY A 490 -19.79 22.47 12.26
CA GLY A 490 -19.66 21.26 13.07
C GLY A 490 -19.74 19.98 12.24
N GLY A 491 -19.83 18.85 12.94
CA GLY A 491 -19.89 17.51 12.33
C GLY A 491 -18.73 16.63 12.77
N GLU A 492 -18.82 15.34 12.48
CA GLU A 492 -17.77 14.37 12.88
C GLU A 492 -16.45 14.55 12.12
N GLU A 493 -16.52 15.12 10.93
CA GLU A 493 -15.39 15.35 10.03
C GLU A 493 -14.85 16.80 10.10
N ALA A 494 -15.59 17.70 10.75
CA ALA A 494 -15.18 19.09 10.90
C ALA A 494 -14.03 19.23 11.91
N PRO A 495 -13.06 20.14 11.67
CA PRO A 495 -12.03 20.46 12.66
C PRO A 495 -12.69 21.04 13.92
N ARG A 496 -12.13 20.71 15.09
CA ARG A 496 -12.67 21.18 16.37
C ARG A 496 -12.26 22.62 16.69
N GLU A 497 -11.17 23.06 16.09
CA GLU A 497 -10.59 24.39 16.28
C GLU A 497 -9.87 24.87 15.02
N VAL A 498 -9.67 26.18 14.94
CA VAL A 498 -8.93 26.82 13.84
C VAL A 498 -7.43 26.64 14.05
N ASP A 499 -6.68 26.15 13.04
CA ASP A 499 -5.21 26.14 13.05
C ASP A 499 -4.65 27.57 12.91
N MET A 500 -4.57 28.28 14.05
CA MET A 500 -4.05 29.66 14.08
C MET A 500 -2.56 29.74 13.72
N ASP A 501 -1.79 28.65 13.88
CA ASP A 501 -0.38 28.61 13.47
C ASP A 501 -0.24 28.57 11.94
N TYR A 502 -1.17 27.88 11.27
CA TYR A 502 -1.24 27.93 9.80
C TYR A 502 -1.66 29.32 9.30
N ILE A 503 -2.69 29.93 9.91
CA ILE A 503 -3.10 31.30 9.57
C ILE A 503 -1.95 32.30 9.78
N ARG A 504 -1.19 32.17 10.86
CA ARG A 504 0.01 32.99 11.12
C ARG A 504 1.08 32.76 10.04
N ALA A 505 1.28 31.51 9.60
CA ALA A 505 2.22 31.22 8.51
C ALA A 505 1.78 31.91 7.21
N LEU A 506 0.51 31.82 6.82
CA LEU A 506 -0.03 32.52 5.65
C LEU A 506 0.15 34.04 5.75
N ALA A 507 0.02 34.62 6.94
CA ALA A 507 0.19 36.05 7.18
C ALA A 507 1.64 36.54 6.94
N HIS A 508 2.63 35.64 6.90
CA HIS A 508 3.99 35.98 6.43
C HIS A 508 4.08 36.09 4.88
N GLY A 509 3.04 35.71 4.17
CA GLY A 509 2.93 35.76 2.71
C GLY A 509 3.24 34.41 2.06
N MET A 510 2.20 33.78 1.51
CA MET A 510 2.34 32.63 0.63
C MET A 510 2.26 33.10 -0.82
N PRO A 511 3.21 32.76 -1.71
CA PRO A 511 3.10 33.09 -3.13
C PRO A 511 1.83 32.45 -3.73
N PRO A 512 1.33 32.94 -4.89
CA PRO A 512 0.38 32.16 -5.67
C PRO A 512 0.95 30.75 -5.85
N ALA A 513 0.16 29.73 -5.57
CA ALA A 513 0.61 28.35 -5.62
C ALA A 513 -0.55 27.43 -6.02
N ALA A 514 -0.23 26.26 -6.51
CA ALA A 514 -1.20 25.19 -6.76
C ALA A 514 -0.69 23.90 -6.11
N GLY A 515 -1.62 23.10 -5.58
CA GLY A 515 -1.33 21.83 -4.91
C GLY A 515 -2.24 20.73 -5.37
N GLU A 516 -1.77 19.50 -5.18
CA GLU A 516 -2.50 18.30 -5.58
C GLU A 516 -2.19 17.11 -4.69
N GLY A 517 -3.21 16.30 -4.44
CA GLY A 517 -3.11 14.99 -3.83
C GLY A 517 -3.49 13.87 -4.80
N ILE A 518 -2.62 12.85 -4.97
CA ILE A 518 -2.88 11.67 -5.81
C ILE A 518 -2.86 10.40 -4.96
N GLY A 519 -3.92 9.60 -5.04
CA GLY A 519 -4.05 8.34 -4.32
C GLY A 519 -3.20 7.23 -4.94
N ILE A 520 -2.06 6.87 -4.32
CA ILE A 520 -1.13 5.83 -4.81
C ILE A 520 -1.79 4.45 -4.84
N ASP A 521 -2.68 4.16 -3.89
CA ASP A 521 -3.37 2.87 -3.84
C ASP A 521 -4.33 2.71 -5.02
N ARG A 522 -5.17 3.71 -5.29
CA ARG A 522 -6.09 3.72 -6.44
C ARG A 522 -5.32 3.71 -7.78
N LEU A 523 -4.24 4.48 -7.87
CA LEU A 523 -3.34 4.47 -9.02
C LEU A 523 -2.76 3.07 -9.26
N THR A 524 -2.34 2.37 -8.19
CA THR A 524 -1.85 1.01 -8.28
C THR A 524 -2.95 0.03 -8.71
N MET A 525 -4.18 0.18 -8.20
CA MET A 525 -5.32 -0.63 -8.64
C MET A 525 -5.51 -0.54 -10.15
N LEU A 526 -5.51 0.68 -10.68
CA LEU A 526 -5.67 0.96 -12.10
C LEU A 526 -4.58 0.29 -12.95
N PHE A 527 -3.30 0.48 -12.58
CA PHE A 527 -2.15 -0.05 -13.34
C PHE A 527 -1.91 -1.55 -13.16
N THR A 528 -2.63 -2.23 -12.27
CA THR A 528 -2.52 -3.67 -12.02
C THR A 528 -3.80 -4.44 -12.31
N ASP A 529 -4.81 -3.77 -12.87
CA ASP A 529 -6.13 -4.36 -13.13
C ASP A 529 -6.69 -5.07 -11.89
N THR A 530 -6.74 -4.33 -10.76
CA THR A 530 -7.30 -4.82 -9.50
C THR A 530 -8.47 -3.94 -9.05
N HIS A 531 -9.52 -4.57 -8.51
CA HIS A 531 -10.78 -3.91 -8.16
C HIS A 531 -10.98 -3.79 -6.64
N SER A 532 -9.94 -4.05 -5.85
CA SER A 532 -9.97 -3.89 -4.39
C SER A 532 -8.66 -3.29 -3.87
N ILE A 533 -8.77 -2.24 -3.07
CA ILE A 533 -7.64 -1.60 -2.41
C ILE A 533 -6.83 -2.58 -1.53
N ARG A 534 -7.48 -3.63 -1.00
CA ARG A 534 -6.82 -4.67 -0.18
C ARG A 534 -5.85 -5.52 -0.98
N GLU A 535 -5.98 -5.59 -2.31
CA GLU A 535 -5.04 -6.32 -3.16
C GLU A 535 -3.73 -5.55 -3.37
N VAL A 536 -3.77 -4.23 -3.30
CA VAL A 536 -2.61 -3.35 -3.53
C VAL A 536 -1.93 -2.89 -2.25
N ILE A 537 -2.50 -3.18 -1.09
CA ILE A 537 -1.90 -2.97 0.24
C ILE A 537 -1.36 -4.31 0.74
N LEU A 538 -0.06 -4.35 1.16
CA LEU A 538 0.58 -5.60 1.61
C LEU A 538 -0.16 -6.23 2.78
N PHE A 539 -0.45 -5.44 3.80
CA PHE A 539 -1.15 -5.86 5.01
C PHE A 539 -2.31 -4.90 5.28
N PRO A 540 -3.48 -5.10 4.61
CA PRO A 540 -4.65 -4.25 4.82
C PRO A 540 -5.24 -4.53 6.20
N LEU A 541 -5.89 -3.52 6.80
CA LEU A 541 -6.68 -3.72 8.00
C LEU A 541 -7.89 -4.60 7.68
N LEU A 542 -8.08 -5.65 8.47
CA LEU A 542 -9.19 -6.58 8.34
C LEU A 542 -9.98 -6.63 9.65
N ARG A 543 -11.25 -6.97 9.56
CA ARG A 543 -12.05 -7.24 10.75
C ARG A 543 -11.44 -8.40 11.54
N PRO A 544 -11.45 -8.36 12.90
CA PRO A 544 -11.06 -9.52 13.70
C PRO A 544 -11.86 -10.76 13.32
N GLU A 545 -11.20 -11.92 13.30
CA GLU A 545 -11.92 -13.18 13.15
C GLU A 545 -12.81 -13.41 14.38
N ALA A 546 -14.02 -13.92 14.16
CA ALA A 546 -14.84 -14.39 15.26
C ALA A 546 -14.06 -15.50 15.99
N PRO A 547 -14.00 -15.51 17.34
CA PRO A 547 -13.33 -16.58 18.07
C PRO A 547 -13.91 -17.92 17.63
N SER A 548 -13.02 -18.85 17.25
CA SER A 548 -13.45 -20.21 16.91
C SER A 548 -14.22 -20.79 18.09
N GLN A 549 -15.24 -21.62 17.85
CA GLN A 549 -16.04 -22.23 18.91
C GLN A 549 -15.17 -22.94 19.98
N ALA A 550 -13.99 -23.45 19.60
CA ALA A 550 -13.00 -24.04 20.51
C ALA A 550 -12.35 -22.99 21.44
N ALA A 551 -12.04 -21.78 20.95
CA ALA A 551 -11.47 -20.70 21.75
C ALA A 551 -12.53 -20.06 22.68
N ALA A 552 -13.78 -19.99 22.25
CA ALA A 552 -14.90 -19.54 23.08
C ALA A 552 -15.19 -20.50 24.24
N ALA A 553 -15.05 -21.82 24.02
CA ALA A 553 -15.20 -22.84 25.08
C ALA A 553 -14.05 -22.81 26.10
N ALA A 554 -12.81 -22.53 25.66
CA ALA A 554 -11.64 -22.39 26.54
C ALA A 554 -11.67 -21.09 27.36
N GLY A 555 -12.20 -19.99 26.83
CA GLY A 555 -12.41 -18.72 27.54
C GLY A 555 -13.51 -18.80 28.59
N ALA A 556 -14.57 -19.60 28.36
CA ALA A 556 -15.66 -19.80 29.30
C ALA A 556 -15.25 -20.67 30.51
N SER A 557 -14.29 -21.59 30.35
CA SER A 557 -13.78 -22.43 31.45
C SER A 557 -12.85 -21.66 32.41
N ASN A 558 -12.13 -20.65 31.95
CA ASN A 558 -11.26 -19.82 32.79
C ASN A 558 -11.99 -18.73 33.60
N SER A 559 -13.19 -18.36 33.24
CA SER A 559 -13.97 -17.36 33.97
C SER A 559 -14.76 -17.96 35.17
N THR A 560 -14.89 -19.30 35.25
CA THR A 560 -15.60 -19.99 36.34
C THR A 560 -14.71 -20.38 37.52
N GLU A 561 -13.37 -20.31 37.39
CA GLU A 561 -12.45 -20.63 38.50
C GLU A 561 -11.99 -19.41 39.32
N GLN A 562 -12.29 -18.18 38.93
CA GLN A 562 -11.87 -16.98 39.69
C GLN A 562 -12.92 -16.42 40.65
N ASP A 563 -14.14 -16.99 40.72
CA ASP A 563 -15.21 -16.44 41.58
C ASP A 563 -15.53 -17.32 42.82
N SER A 564 -14.63 -18.26 43.22
CA SER A 564 -14.84 -19.11 44.40
C SER A 564 -13.83 -18.93 45.55
N GLY A 565 -13.16 -17.76 45.62
CA GLY A 565 -12.04 -17.56 46.55
C GLY A 565 -12.07 -16.30 47.41
N GLU A 566 -13.25 -15.78 47.82
CA GLU A 566 -13.29 -14.77 48.90
C GLU A 566 -14.64 -14.77 49.65
N LYS A 567 -14.77 -15.74 50.56
CA LYS A 567 -15.65 -15.63 51.75
C LYS A 567 -15.09 -16.50 52.86
N LYS A 568 -14.22 -15.91 53.67
CA LYS A 568 -14.23 -16.12 55.13
C LYS A 568 -13.35 -15.06 55.79
#